data_0c2a33b37d5afbea9fd8896a1afca84a
#
_entry.id   0c2a33b37d5afbea9fd8896a1afca84a
#
_cell.length_a   1.000
_cell.length_b   1.000
_cell.length_c   1.000
_cell.angle_alpha   90.00
_cell.angle_beta   90.00
_cell.angle_gamma   90.00
#
_symmetry.space_group_name_H-M   'P 1'
#
loop_
_entity.id
_entity.type
_entity.pdbx_description
1 polymer ?
#
loop_
_entity_poly.entity_id
_entity_poly.type
_entity_poly.pdbx_seq_one_letter_code
_entity_poly.pdbx_strand_id
1 'polypeptide(L)'
;SLLRAGSLDGKVLLDTFMIAVSLAVAAIPEGLAAVVTIVLSIGVTNMSKQNAIIRKLTAVETLGCAQIICSDKTGTLTQNKMTVVDAYGDDQALLASAMALCSDARIEEGSNSAIGEPTECALVNYAHQLGMEKQALEMALPRIGEVPFDSGRKMMSTLHEDKDELKILQYTKGAPDEVLKKCTKLWRDGQAVPMTDADRANIAAANKQMADRALRVLMAAMRIYDEMPAELTPEAVEQDLCFIGLEGMIDPVRPEVKAAIAKCNEAGIRPIMITGDHIDTASAIGRELGILDDTHHAITGAMLNEMDDEQFEKEIEHISVYARV
;
A
#
# COMPACT_ATOMS: atom_id res chain seq x y z
N SER A 1 16.25 67.41 20.86
CA SER A 1 15.71 68.44 21.77
C SER A 1 16.72 68.90 22.79
N LEU A 2 17.56 68.06 23.35
CA LEU A 2 18.64 68.33 24.30
C LEU A 2 19.70 69.33 23.74
N LEU A 3 20.05 69.24 22.48
CA LEU A 3 20.98 70.08 21.74
C LEU A 3 20.40 71.50 21.47
N ARG A 4 19.09 71.69 21.53
CA ARG A 4 18.42 72.99 21.33
C ARG A 4 18.20 73.76 22.63
N ALA A 5 18.17 73.09 23.78
CA ALA A 5 17.87 73.72 25.08
C ALA A 5 19.09 74.37 25.78
N GLY A 6 20.34 74.12 25.32
CA GLY A 6 21.52 74.80 25.79
C GLY A 6 21.89 74.65 27.27
N SER A 7 21.13 73.89 28.07
CA SER A 7 21.39 73.60 29.46
C SER A 7 20.98 72.20 29.82
N LEU A 8 21.83 71.47 30.55
CA LEU A 8 21.55 70.18 31.20
C LEU A 8 20.72 70.40 32.49
N ASP A 9 19.53 70.95 32.34
CA ASP A 9 18.64 71.07 33.51
C ASP A 9 17.99 69.69 33.72
N GLY A 10 18.08 69.13 34.94
CA GLY A 10 17.58 67.84 35.31
C GLY A 10 16.09 67.64 34.96
N LYS A 11 15.31 68.73 34.98
CA LYS A 11 13.90 68.68 34.59
C LYS A 11 13.69 68.42 33.09
N VAL A 12 14.49 69.09 32.24
CA VAL A 12 14.47 68.91 30.77
C VAL A 12 14.88 67.48 30.39
N LEU A 13 15.89 66.93 31.12
CA LEU A 13 16.33 65.57 30.94
C LEU A 13 15.24 64.57 31.28
N LEU A 14 14.53 64.76 32.43
CA LEU A 14 13.45 63.92 32.89
C LEU A 14 12.26 63.97 31.90
N ASP A 15 11.83 65.15 31.51
CA ASP A 15 10.73 65.31 30.56
C ASP A 15 11.03 64.66 29.19
N THR A 16 12.28 64.80 28.68
CA THR A 16 12.70 64.18 27.46
C THR A 16 12.71 62.66 27.58
N PHE A 17 13.19 62.12 28.72
CA PHE A 17 13.15 60.69 29.02
C PHE A 17 11.73 60.17 29.06
N MET A 18 10.81 60.85 29.76
CA MET A 18 9.40 60.46 29.83
C MET A 18 8.72 60.45 28.46
N ILE A 19 9.01 61.42 27.62
CA ILE A 19 8.52 61.46 26.21
C ILE A 19 9.09 60.28 25.43
N ALA A 20 10.38 59.98 25.57
CA ALA A 20 11.02 58.87 24.88
C ALA A 20 10.41 57.52 25.28
N VAL A 21 10.19 57.32 26.60
CA VAL A 21 9.52 56.10 27.15
C VAL A 21 8.10 56.02 26.63
N SER A 22 7.31 57.12 26.65
CA SER A 22 5.93 57.13 26.14
C SER A 22 5.86 56.83 24.68
N LEU A 23 6.77 57.33 23.85
CA LEU A 23 6.91 57.00 22.44
C LEU A 23 7.27 55.55 22.22
N ALA A 24 8.21 55.02 23.01
CA ALA A 24 8.60 53.60 22.92
C ALA A 24 7.43 52.66 23.25
N VAL A 25 6.66 52.96 24.32
CA VAL A 25 5.47 52.20 24.67
C VAL A 25 4.38 52.31 23.60
N ALA A 26 4.14 53.52 23.09
CA ALA A 26 3.13 53.73 22.02
C ALA A 26 3.51 53.03 20.69
N ALA A 27 4.79 52.74 20.46
CA ALA A 27 5.29 52.04 19.28
C ALA A 27 5.12 50.49 19.40
N ILE A 28 4.77 49.95 20.59
CA ILE A 28 4.53 48.54 20.81
C ILE A 28 3.13 48.21 20.29
N PRO A 29 2.99 47.35 19.26
CA PRO A 29 1.67 46.95 18.75
C PRO A 29 1.02 45.94 19.70
N GLU A 30 0.43 46.41 20.80
CA GLU A 30 -0.17 45.57 21.86
C GLU A 30 -1.23 44.57 21.32
N GLY A 31 -1.94 44.97 20.27
CA GLY A 31 -2.96 44.12 19.63
C GLY A 31 -2.39 42.96 18.78
N LEU A 32 -1.11 43.03 18.37
CA LEU A 32 -0.54 42.08 17.42
C LEU A 32 -0.57 40.64 17.94
N ALA A 33 -0.15 40.44 19.19
CA ALA A 33 -0.12 39.11 19.81
C ALA A 33 -1.53 38.50 19.91
N ALA A 34 -2.55 39.33 20.26
CA ALA A 34 -3.94 38.89 20.32
C ALA A 34 -4.48 38.51 18.94
N VAL A 35 -4.23 39.34 17.91
CA VAL A 35 -4.64 39.08 16.51
C VAL A 35 -4.03 37.79 15.99
N VAL A 36 -2.71 37.60 16.18
CA VAL A 36 -2.01 36.35 15.76
C VAL A 36 -2.63 35.13 16.44
N THR A 37 -2.86 35.21 17.76
CA THR A 37 -3.46 34.09 18.51
C THR A 37 -4.88 33.76 18.00
N ILE A 38 -5.71 34.76 17.72
CA ILE A 38 -7.05 34.58 17.19
C ILE A 38 -7.00 33.93 15.78
N VAL A 39 -6.16 34.42 14.89
CA VAL A 39 -6.02 33.88 13.52
C VAL A 39 -5.55 32.43 13.57
N LEU A 40 -4.53 32.12 14.38
CA LEU A 40 -4.05 30.73 14.55
C LEU A 40 -5.14 29.84 15.15
N SER A 41 -5.94 30.33 16.10
CA SER A 41 -7.04 29.57 16.69
C SER A 41 -8.14 29.25 15.67
N ILE A 42 -8.46 30.18 14.76
CA ILE A 42 -9.36 29.93 13.64
C ILE A 42 -8.78 28.86 12.71
N GLY A 43 -7.48 28.94 12.41
CA GLY A 43 -6.76 27.95 11.60
C GLY A 43 -6.85 26.55 12.21
N VAL A 44 -6.56 26.41 13.51
CA VAL A 44 -6.69 25.15 14.26
C VAL A 44 -8.11 24.61 14.20
N THR A 45 -9.11 25.48 14.40
CA THR A 45 -10.51 25.07 14.35
C THR A 45 -10.89 24.51 12.97
N ASN A 46 -10.43 25.14 11.89
CA ASN A 46 -10.70 24.66 10.53
C ASN A 46 -9.96 23.35 10.25
N MET A 47 -8.72 23.18 10.68
CA MET A 47 -7.95 21.96 10.52
C MET A 47 -8.56 20.81 11.35
N SER A 48 -9.06 21.10 12.56
CA SER A 48 -9.75 20.10 13.40
C SER A 48 -11.03 19.56 12.73
N LYS A 49 -11.76 20.39 11.99
CA LYS A 49 -12.91 19.93 11.18
C LYS A 49 -12.52 18.95 10.07
N GLN A 50 -11.24 18.95 9.68
CA GLN A 50 -10.68 18.01 8.72
C GLN A 50 -9.91 16.85 9.41
N ASN A 51 -10.25 16.57 10.65
CA ASN A 51 -9.64 15.51 11.49
C ASN A 51 -8.13 15.70 11.78
N ALA A 52 -7.59 16.90 11.60
CA ALA A 52 -6.20 17.19 11.94
C ALA A 52 -6.08 17.48 13.45
N ILE A 53 -5.13 16.83 14.12
CA ILE A 53 -4.85 17.02 15.55
C ILE A 53 -3.68 17.98 15.69
N ILE A 54 -3.95 19.21 16.10
CA ILE A 54 -2.93 20.23 16.33
C ILE A 54 -2.60 20.33 17.82
N ARG A 55 -1.35 20.03 18.18
CA ARG A 55 -0.87 20.07 19.57
C ARG A 55 -0.30 21.41 20.00
N LYS A 56 0.19 22.22 19.04
CA LYS A 56 0.78 23.54 19.29
C LYS A 56 0.26 24.54 18.26
N LEU A 57 -0.18 25.72 18.69
CA LEU A 57 -0.68 26.78 17.81
C LEU A 57 0.33 27.20 16.73
N THR A 58 1.61 27.30 17.09
CA THR A 58 2.70 27.66 16.18
C THR A 58 2.92 26.64 15.05
N ALA A 59 2.49 25.38 15.24
CA ALA A 59 2.60 24.35 14.21
C ALA A 59 1.74 24.67 12.96
N VAL A 60 0.66 25.44 13.12
CA VAL A 60 -0.20 25.86 12.00
C VAL A 60 0.57 26.79 11.05
N GLU A 61 1.34 27.72 11.61
CA GLU A 61 2.17 28.63 10.84
C GLU A 61 3.28 27.88 10.07
N THR A 62 4.00 27.01 10.78
CA THR A 62 5.05 26.17 10.17
C THR A 62 4.51 25.30 9.05
N LEU A 63 3.33 24.69 9.24
CA LEU A 63 2.68 23.87 8.22
C LEU A 63 2.26 24.73 7.01
N GLY A 64 1.78 25.96 7.25
CA GLY A 64 1.41 26.90 6.19
C GLY A 64 2.60 27.36 5.31
N CYS A 65 3.84 27.20 5.80
CA CYS A 65 5.08 27.51 5.07
C CYS A 65 5.72 26.26 4.45
N ALA A 66 5.12 25.05 4.61
CA ALA A 66 5.66 23.82 4.05
C ALA A 66 5.61 23.87 2.52
N GLN A 67 6.72 23.57 1.87
CA GLN A 67 6.85 23.48 0.42
C GLN A 67 6.90 22.04 -0.06
N ILE A 68 7.24 21.11 0.84
CA ILE A 68 7.41 19.69 0.54
C ILE A 68 6.68 18.88 1.62
N ILE A 69 5.95 17.85 1.21
CA ILE A 69 5.35 16.85 2.09
C ILE A 69 5.93 15.48 1.73
N CYS A 70 6.71 14.91 2.64
CA CYS A 70 7.18 13.53 2.53
C CYS A 70 6.17 12.59 3.18
N SER A 71 5.64 11.66 2.39
CA SER A 71 4.62 10.70 2.85
C SER A 71 5.12 9.27 2.69
N ASP A 72 4.93 8.47 3.74
CA ASP A 72 5.03 7.03 3.61
C ASP A 72 3.89 6.50 2.72
N LYS A 73 4.18 5.46 1.92
CA LYS A 73 3.18 4.81 1.07
C LYS A 73 2.20 3.99 1.91
N THR A 74 2.72 3.05 2.73
CA THR A 74 1.93 2.01 3.35
C THR A 74 1.10 2.56 4.53
N GLY A 75 -0.22 2.39 4.46
CA GLY A 75 -1.15 2.84 5.50
C GLY A 75 -1.39 4.35 5.54
N THR A 76 -0.62 5.15 4.76
CA THR A 76 -0.83 6.60 4.61
C THR A 76 -1.46 6.91 3.25
N LEU A 77 -0.75 6.64 2.16
CA LEU A 77 -1.28 6.81 0.80
C LEU A 77 -2.15 5.63 0.38
N THR A 78 -1.90 4.44 0.93
CA THR A 78 -2.66 3.21 0.69
C THR A 78 -3.45 2.77 1.93
N GLN A 79 -4.34 1.80 1.75
CA GLN A 79 -5.26 1.33 2.79
C GLN A 79 -4.60 0.38 3.80
N ASN A 80 -3.37 -0.07 3.54
CA ASN A 80 -2.70 -1.16 4.27
C ASN A 80 -3.54 -2.44 4.29
N LYS A 81 -4.21 -2.73 3.19
CA LYS A 81 -5.09 -3.87 3.03
C LYS A 81 -4.90 -4.47 1.64
N MET A 82 -4.26 -5.63 1.57
CA MET A 82 -4.16 -6.35 0.31
C MET A 82 -5.55 -6.67 -0.23
N THR A 83 -5.75 -6.47 -1.53
CA THR A 83 -7.02 -6.69 -2.21
C THR A 83 -6.75 -7.31 -3.57
N VAL A 84 -7.47 -8.38 -3.93
CA VAL A 84 -7.45 -8.95 -5.27
C VAL A 84 -8.18 -7.98 -6.20
N VAL A 85 -7.51 -7.57 -7.26
CA VAL A 85 -8.02 -6.57 -8.23
C VAL A 85 -8.05 -7.12 -9.65
N ASP A 86 -7.45 -8.28 -9.89
CA ASP A 86 -7.42 -8.93 -11.19
C ASP A 86 -7.37 -10.45 -11.02
N ALA A 87 -7.99 -11.18 -11.92
CA ALA A 87 -8.01 -12.64 -11.94
C ALA A 87 -7.96 -13.16 -13.39
N TYR A 88 -7.17 -14.21 -13.61
CA TYR A 88 -7.01 -14.88 -14.89
C TYR A 88 -7.24 -16.38 -14.71
N GLY A 89 -8.20 -16.95 -15.39
CA GLY A 89 -8.58 -18.37 -15.37
C GLY A 89 -9.92 -18.58 -16.00
N ASP A 90 -10.24 -19.81 -16.37
CA ASP A 90 -11.48 -20.17 -17.03
C ASP A 90 -12.67 -20.19 -16.06
N ASP A 91 -12.43 -20.63 -14.84
CA ASP A 91 -13.42 -20.75 -13.75
C ASP A 91 -13.00 -19.93 -12.52
N GLN A 92 -13.56 -18.72 -12.43
CA GLN A 92 -13.26 -17.81 -11.32
C GLN A 92 -13.79 -18.33 -9.97
N ALA A 93 -14.90 -19.10 -9.98
CA ALA A 93 -15.46 -19.63 -8.76
C ALA A 93 -14.55 -20.73 -8.18
N LEU A 94 -14.07 -21.63 -9.04
CA LEU A 94 -13.09 -22.65 -8.64
C LEU A 94 -11.78 -22.01 -8.19
N LEU A 95 -11.28 -20.98 -8.90
CA LEU A 95 -10.06 -20.27 -8.54
C LEU A 95 -10.16 -19.66 -7.14
N ALA A 96 -11.18 -18.87 -6.88
CA ALA A 96 -11.37 -18.21 -5.59
C ALA A 96 -11.61 -19.22 -4.45
N SER A 97 -12.37 -20.32 -4.70
CA SER A 97 -12.56 -21.39 -3.73
C SER A 97 -11.26 -22.10 -3.39
N ALA A 98 -10.45 -22.44 -4.40
CA ALA A 98 -9.14 -23.07 -4.23
C ALA A 98 -8.18 -22.18 -3.41
N MET A 99 -8.12 -20.88 -3.74
CA MET A 99 -7.31 -19.90 -3.02
C MET A 99 -7.77 -19.73 -1.56
N ALA A 100 -9.08 -19.67 -1.31
CA ALA A 100 -9.63 -19.56 0.05
C ALA A 100 -9.37 -20.82 0.89
N LEU A 101 -9.58 -22.01 0.31
CA LEU A 101 -9.34 -23.30 0.99
C LEU A 101 -7.84 -23.51 1.28
N CYS A 102 -6.98 -23.11 0.35
CA CYS A 102 -5.53 -23.17 0.51
C CYS A 102 -4.98 -21.95 1.30
N SER A 103 -5.71 -21.44 2.29
CA SER A 103 -5.34 -20.28 3.13
C SER A 103 -5.70 -20.56 4.59
N ASP A 104 -4.96 -19.94 5.52
CA ASP A 104 -5.18 -20.03 6.97
C ASP A 104 -5.99 -18.86 7.52
N ALA A 105 -6.13 -17.77 6.76
CA ALA A 105 -6.97 -16.63 7.13
C ALA A 105 -8.44 -17.05 7.28
N ARG A 106 -9.15 -16.42 8.24
CA ARG A 106 -10.55 -16.75 8.58
C ARG A 106 -11.40 -15.49 8.62
N ILE A 107 -12.66 -15.60 8.25
CA ILE A 107 -13.64 -14.51 8.42
C ILE A 107 -14.06 -14.48 9.89
N GLU A 108 -13.99 -13.31 10.52
CA GLU A 108 -14.46 -13.11 11.89
C GLU A 108 -15.99 -13.09 11.95
N GLU A 109 -16.57 -13.76 12.93
CA GLU A 109 -18.02 -13.77 13.14
C GLU A 109 -18.55 -12.33 13.33
N GLY A 110 -19.49 -11.93 12.47
CA GLY A 110 -20.07 -10.56 12.49
C GLY A 110 -19.22 -9.49 11.78
N SER A 111 -18.12 -9.87 11.16
CA SER A 111 -17.28 -9.02 10.31
C SER A 111 -17.32 -9.53 8.87
N ASN A 112 -17.32 -8.60 7.90
CA ASN A 112 -17.17 -8.94 6.48
C ASN A 112 -15.69 -8.92 6.03
N SER A 113 -14.75 -9.11 6.95
CA SER A 113 -13.32 -9.03 6.67
C SER A 113 -12.58 -10.22 7.29
N ALA A 114 -11.65 -10.78 6.53
CA ALA A 114 -10.80 -11.87 7.01
C ALA A 114 -9.70 -11.35 7.94
N ILE A 115 -9.30 -12.20 8.90
CA ILE A 115 -8.18 -12.02 9.82
C ILE A 115 -7.13 -13.08 9.53
N GLY A 116 -5.87 -12.66 9.46
CA GLY A 116 -4.73 -13.52 9.16
C GLY A 116 -3.62 -12.77 8.49
N GLU A 117 -2.78 -13.46 7.75
CA GLU A 117 -1.75 -12.86 6.91
C GLU A 117 -2.40 -12.02 5.79
N PRO A 118 -1.92 -10.79 5.51
CA PRO A 118 -2.60 -9.86 4.59
C PRO A 118 -2.87 -10.43 3.20
N THR A 119 -1.96 -11.20 2.63
CA THR A 119 -2.13 -11.84 1.32
C THR A 119 -3.26 -12.87 1.35
N GLU A 120 -3.32 -13.71 2.39
CA GLU A 120 -4.38 -14.70 2.54
C GLU A 120 -5.74 -14.06 2.84
N CYS A 121 -5.75 -12.98 3.64
CA CYS A 121 -6.96 -12.19 3.84
C CYS A 121 -7.53 -11.66 2.53
N ALA A 122 -6.68 -11.23 1.60
CA ALA A 122 -7.11 -10.78 0.28
C ALA A 122 -7.84 -11.88 -0.50
N LEU A 123 -7.28 -13.10 -0.51
CA LEU A 123 -7.86 -14.26 -1.20
C LEU A 123 -9.21 -14.66 -0.60
N VAL A 124 -9.29 -14.75 0.72
CA VAL A 124 -10.53 -15.12 1.44
C VAL A 124 -11.60 -14.04 1.28
N ASN A 125 -11.24 -12.75 1.35
CA ASN A 125 -12.17 -11.66 1.12
C ASN A 125 -12.69 -11.64 -0.34
N TYR A 126 -11.86 -11.99 -1.31
CA TYR A 126 -12.27 -12.08 -2.71
C TYR A 126 -13.26 -13.22 -2.94
N ALA A 127 -13.01 -14.40 -2.37
CA ALA A 127 -13.97 -15.51 -2.41
C ALA A 127 -15.31 -15.11 -1.77
N HIS A 128 -15.29 -14.44 -0.61
CA HIS A 128 -16.50 -13.92 0.05
C HIS A 128 -17.26 -12.92 -0.84
N GLN A 129 -16.58 -12.00 -1.54
CA GLN A 129 -17.22 -11.07 -2.48
C GLN A 129 -17.92 -11.78 -3.64
N LEU A 130 -17.42 -12.92 -4.07
CA LEU A 130 -18.04 -13.79 -5.08
C LEU A 130 -19.15 -14.68 -4.50
N GLY A 131 -19.50 -14.53 -3.23
CA GLY A 131 -20.55 -15.30 -2.54
C GLY A 131 -20.11 -16.65 -2.03
N MET A 132 -18.80 -16.91 -1.98
CA MET A 132 -18.22 -18.16 -1.49
C MET A 132 -17.73 -17.99 -0.06
N GLU A 133 -18.54 -18.49 0.86
CA GLU A 133 -18.22 -18.44 2.30
C GLU A 133 -17.20 -19.52 2.65
N LYS A 134 -16.03 -19.11 3.17
CA LYS A 134 -14.95 -20.05 3.52
C LYS A 134 -15.42 -21.14 4.49
N GLN A 135 -16.25 -20.80 5.47
CA GLN A 135 -16.80 -21.80 6.40
C GLN A 135 -17.64 -22.86 5.68
N ALA A 136 -18.45 -22.45 4.70
CA ALA A 136 -19.25 -23.39 3.91
C ALA A 136 -18.36 -24.27 3.02
N LEU A 137 -17.32 -23.69 2.43
CA LEU A 137 -16.33 -24.44 1.66
C LEU A 137 -15.58 -25.48 2.53
N GLU A 138 -15.15 -25.11 3.73
CA GLU A 138 -14.47 -26.01 4.67
C GLU A 138 -15.38 -27.11 5.22
N MET A 139 -16.70 -26.86 5.34
CA MET A 139 -17.67 -27.91 5.70
C MET A 139 -17.89 -28.91 4.57
N ALA A 140 -17.94 -28.43 3.32
CA ALA A 140 -18.11 -29.27 2.14
C ALA A 140 -16.81 -30.05 1.81
N LEU A 141 -15.67 -29.38 1.95
CA LEU A 141 -14.33 -29.87 1.62
C LEU A 141 -13.40 -29.71 2.83
N PRO A 142 -13.56 -30.51 3.89
CA PRO A 142 -12.73 -30.41 5.08
C PRO A 142 -11.26 -30.70 4.77
N ARG A 143 -10.37 -29.84 5.31
CA ARG A 143 -8.92 -30.03 5.19
C ARG A 143 -8.48 -31.25 5.98
N ILE A 144 -7.83 -32.21 5.32
CA ILE A 144 -7.33 -33.47 5.90
C ILE A 144 -5.81 -33.55 5.91
N GLY A 145 -5.11 -32.65 5.22
CA GLY A 145 -3.66 -32.61 5.19
C GLY A 145 -3.12 -31.35 4.57
N GLU A 146 -1.85 -31.08 4.79
CA GLU A 146 -1.17 -29.91 4.20
C GLU A 146 0.33 -30.14 4.02
N VAL A 147 0.89 -29.42 3.07
CA VAL A 147 2.32 -29.15 2.96
C VAL A 147 2.47 -27.63 3.16
N PRO A 148 2.99 -27.19 4.32
CA PRO A 148 3.05 -25.78 4.68
C PRO A 148 3.88 -24.96 3.70
N PHE A 149 3.65 -23.63 3.72
CA PHE A 149 4.44 -22.70 2.91
C PHE A 149 5.93 -22.79 3.26
N ASP A 150 6.73 -22.83 2.22
CA ASP A 150 8.19 -22.77 2.31
C ASP A 150 8.74 -21.73 1.35
N SER A 151 9.61 -20.84 1.84
CA SER A 151 10.17 -19.71 1.08
C SER A 151 11.11 -20.14 -0.05
N GLY A 152 11.73 -21.32 0.04
CA GLY A 152 12.57 -21.87 -1.02
C GLY A 152 11.75 -22.42 -2.17
N ARG A 153 10.62 -23.09 -1.87
CA ARG A 153 9.64 -23.59 -2.87
C ARG A 153 8.67 -22.51 -3.34
N LYS A 154 8.43 -21.48 -2.51
CA LYS A 154 7.48 -20.39 -2.74
C LYS A 154 6.03 -20.85 -3.01
N MET A 155 5.62 -21.94 -2.39
CA MET A 155 4.29 -22.51 -2.53
C MET A 155 3.86 -23.27 -1.28
N MET A 156 2.57 -23.53 -1.17
CA MET A 156 1.96 -24.41 -0.18
C MET A 156 0.84 -25.23 -0.82
N SER A 157 0.52 -26.35 -0.20
CA SER A 157 -0.55 -27.24 -0.68
C SER A 157 -1.43 -27.69 0.48
N THR A 158 -2.73 -27.77 0.24
CA THR A 158 -3.71 -28.31 1.18
C THR A 158 -4.50 -29.42 0.52
N LEU A 159 -4.85 -30.44 1.29
CA LEU A 159 -5.64 -31.59 0.83
C LEU A 159 -6.99 -31.57 1.52
N HIS A 160 -8.04 -31.82 0.77
CA HIS A 160 -9.42 -31.73 1.20
C HIS A 160 -10.17 -32.98 0.79
N GLU A 161 -11.05 -33.50 1.70
CA GLU A 161 -11.88 -34.64 1.43
C GLU A 161 -13.19 -34.20 0.75
N ASP A 162 -13.44 -34.69 -0.45
CA ASP A 162 -14.75 -34.57 -1.11
C ASP A 162 -15.54 -35.83 -0.82
N LYS A 163 -16.48 -35.75 0.11
CA LYS A 163 -17.32 -36.88 0.53
C LYS A 163 -18.38 -37.27 -0.49
N ASP A 164 -18.77 -36.34 -1.35
CA ASP A 164 -19.80 -36.57 -2.34
C ASP A 164 -19.25 -37.36 -3.52
N GLU A 165 -18.05 -37.01 -3.98
CA GLU A 165 -17.37 -37.70 -5.08
C GLU A 165 -16.41 -38.80 -4.62
N LEU A 166 -16.22 -38.99 -3.31
CA LEU A 166 -15.25 -39.92 -2.72
C LEU A 166 -13.83 -39.70 -3.28
N LYS A 167 -13.43 -38.45 -3.38
CA LYS A 167 -12.12 -38.00 -3.91
C LYS A 167 -11.36 -37.17 -2.89
N ILE A 168 -10.08 -37.02 -3.12
CA ILE A 168 -9.27 -36.07 -2.38
C ILE A 168 -8.80 -34.98 -3.36
N LEU A 169 -9.16 -33.75 -3.03
CA LEU A 169 -8.79 -32.56 -3.78
C LEU A 169 -7.60 -31.91 -3.13
N GLN A 170 -6.51 -31.77 -3.87
CA GLN A 170 -5.38 -30.95 -3.49
C GLN A 170 -5.51 -29.58 -4.16
N TYR A 171 -5.32 -28.52 -3.38
CA TYR A 171 -5.10 -27.17 -3.88
C TYR A 171 -3.71 -26.72 -3.52
N THR A 172 -3.02 -26.14 -4.50
CA THR A 172 -1.67 -25.58 -4.35
C THR A 172 -1.69 -24.13 -4.75
N LYS A 173 -1.19 -23.23 -3.88
CA LYS A 173 -0.99 -21.82 -4.22
C LYS A 173 0.47 -21.45 -4.07
N GLY A 174 0.95 -20.52 -4.90
CA GLY A 174 2.34 -20.07 -4.81
C GLY A 174 2.74 -19.08 -5.89
N ALA A 175 4.04 -18.84 -5.98
CA ALA A 175 4.62 -17.98 -7.00
C ALA A 175 4.37 -18.58 -8.41
N PRO A 176 3.87 -17.77 -9.36
CA PRO A 176 3.47 -18.28 -10.67
C PRO A 176 4.57 -19.03 -11.42
N ASP A 177 5.79 -18.53 -11.36
CA ASP A 177 6.96 -19.14 -12.01
C ASP A 177 7.33 -20.52 -11.44
N GLU A 178 7.09 -20.73 -10.15
CA GLU A 178 7.41 -22.03 -9.50
C GLU A 178 6.26 -23.02 -9.66
N VAL A 179 5.00 -22.59 -9.44
CA VAL A 179 3.84 -23.47 -9.57
C VAL A 179 3.65 -23.92 -11.03
N LEU A 180 3.85 -23.03 -12.00
CA LEU A 180 3.71 -23.36 -13.43
C LEU A 180 4.66 -24.49 -13.88
N LYS A 181 5.86 -24.58 -13.32
CA LYS A 181 6.81 -25.69 -13.58
C LYS A 181 6.27 -27.05 -13.17
N LYS A 182 5.36 -27.06 -12.18
CA LYS A 182 4.75 -28.28 -11.62
C LYS A 182 3.45 -28.66 -12.33
N CYS A 183 2.91 -27.77 -13.20
CA CYS A 183 1.68 -28.02 -13.93
C CYS A 183 1.94 -28.80 -15.24
N THR A 184 1.16 -29.87 -15.44
CA THR A 184 1.13 -30.66 -16.68
C THR A 184 -0.21 -30.53 -17.41
N LYS A 185 -1.24 -30.00 -16.70
CA LYS A 185 -2.60 -29.84 -17.18
C LYS A 185 -3.08 -28.41 -16.88
N LEU A 186 -4.17 -28.02 -17.55
CA LEU A 186 -4.91 -26.81 -17.19
C LEU A 186 -6.40 -27.12 -17.14
N TRP A 187 -7.12 -26.37 -16.30
CA TRP A 187 -8.56 -26.43 -16.17
C TRP A 187 -9.20 -25.61 -17.29
N ARG A 188 -10.03 -26.24 -18.12
CA ARG A 188 -10.74 -25.59 -19.23
C ARG A 188 -12.08 -26.28 -19.46
N ASP A 189 -13.16 -25.49 -19.59
CA ASP A 189 -14.53 -25.98 -19.83
C ASP A 189 -14.96 -27.08 -18.84
N GLY A 190 -14.61 -26.93 -17.56
CA GLY A 190 -14.98 -27.90 -16.51
C GLY A 190 -14.14 -29.19 -16.49
N GLN A 191 -13.02 -29.27 -17.19
CA GLN A 191 -12.17 -30.45 -17.26
C GLN A 191 -10.69 -30.11 -17.22
N ALA A 192 -9.91 -31.08 -16.72
CA ALA A 192 -8.45 -31.03 -16.75
C ALA A 192 -7.96 -31.52 -18.12
N VAL A 193 -7.40 -30.61 -18.93
CA VAL A 193 -6.83 -30.95 -20.25
C VAL A 193 -5.30 -30.83 -20.23
N PRO A 194 -4.57 -31.58 -21.06
CA PRO A 194 -3.13 -31.45 -21.16
C PRO A 194 -2.71 -30.01 -21.51
N MET A 195 -1.72 -29.48 -20.82
CA MET A 195 -1.19 -28.16 -21.06
C MET A 195 -0.24 -28.14 -22.24
N THR A 196 -0.48 -27.23 -23.20
CA THR A 196 0.41 -27.01 -24.35
C THR A 196 1.45 -25.92 -24.07
N ASP A 197 2.49 -25.83 -24.91
CA ASP A 197 3.47 -24.73 -24.82
C ASP A 197 2.83 -23.37 -25.07
N ALA A 198 1.81 -23.30 -25.93
CA ALA A 198 1.02 -22.08 -26.17
C ALA A 198 0.26 -21.66 -24.90
N ASP A 199 -0.34 -22.61 -24.16
CA ASP A 199 -1.01 -22.33 -22.90
C ASP A 199 -0.03 -21.80 -21.85
N ARG A 200 1.16 -22.39 -21.73
CA ARG A 200 2.23 -21.90 -20.85
C ARG A 200 2.63 -20.47 -21.20
N ALA A 201 2.80 -20.17 -22.48
CA ALA A 201 3.14 -18.82 -22.96
C ALA A 201 2.04 -17.81 -22.61
N ASN A 202 0.76 -18.18 -22.79
CA ASN A 202 -0.37 -17.31 -22.44
C ASN A 202 -0.46 -17.04 -20.93
N ILE A 203 -0.28 -18.06 -20.08
CA ILE A 203 -0.25 -17.91 -18.62
C ILE A 203 0.92 -17.02 -18.20
N ALA A 204 2.11 -17.23 -18.76
CA ALA A 204 3.27 -16.39 -18.48
C ALA A 204 3.06 -14.92 -18.93
N ALA A 205 2.41 -14.70 -20.07
CA ALA A 205 2.06 -13.36 -20.53
C ALA A 205 1.04 -12.68 -19.61
N ALA A 206 0.01 -13.40 -19.17
CA ALA A 206 -0.97 -12.88 -18.20
C ALA A 206 -0.30 -12.51 -16.86
N ASN A 207 0.57 -13.38 -16.32
CA ASN A 207 1.37 -13.09 -15.15
C ASN A 207 2.22 -11.83 -15.34
N LYS A 208 2.89 -11.72 -16.49
CA LYS A 208 3.70 -10.53 -16.81
C LYS A 208 2.85 -9.25 -16.88
N GLN A 209 1.68 -9.28 -17.50
CA GLN A 209 0.78 -8.13 -17.57
C GLN A 209 0.32 -7.67 -16.17
N MET A 210 0.03 -8.61 -15.28
CA MET A 210 -0.29 -8.28 -13.88
C MET A 210 0.92 -7.71 -13.15
N ALA A 211 2.10 -8.29 -13.33
CA ALA A 211 3.34 -7.82 -12.72
C ALA A 211 3.75 -6.42 -13.22
N ASP A 212 3.56 -6.13 -14.53
CA ASP A 212 3.82 -4.81 -15.12
C ASP A 212 2.90 -3.72 -14.53
N ARG A 213 1.76 -4.10 -13.94
CA ARG A 213 0.85 -3.25 -13.16
C ARG A 213 1.18 -3.25 -11.66
N ALA A 214 2.35 -3.76 -11.29
CA ALA A 214 2.83 -3.88 -9.92
C ALA A 214 1.92 -4.71 -8.99
N LEU A 215 1.16 -5.66 -9.54
CA LEU A 215 0.36 -6.58 -8.76
C LEU A 215 1.25 -7.69 -8.18
N ARG A 216 0.99 -8.06 -6.93
CA ARG A 216 1.47 -9.33 -6.37
C ARG A 216 0.60 -10.44 -6.94
N VAL A 217 1.19 -11.34 -7.71
CA VAL A 217 0.45 -12.43 -8.36
C VAL A 217 0.69 -13.74 -7.63
N LEU A 218 -0.40 -14.46 -7.36
CA LEU A 218 -0.39 -15.85 -6.93
C LEU A 218 -1.06 -16.73 -7.97
N MET A 219 -0.53 -17.93 -8.13
CA MET A 219 -1.09 -18.98 -8.98
C MET A 219 -1.77 -20.02 -8.11
N ALA A 220 -2.96 -20.47 -8.54
CA ALA A 220 -3.60 -21.65 -8.02
C ALA A 220 -3.50 -22.81 -9.01
N ALA A 221 -3.27 -24.00 -8.47
CA ALA A 221 -3.32 -25.26 -9.18
C ALA A 221 -3.99 -26.31 -8.31
N MET A 222 -4.46 -27.40 -8.92
CA MET A 222 -5.09 -28.51 -8.20
C MET A 222 -4.59 -29.86 -8.69
N ARG A 223 -4.83 -30.89 -7.89
CA ARG A 223 -4.72 -32.29 -8.27
C ARG A 223 -5.82 -33.08 -7.56
N ILE A 224 -6.33 -34.09 -8.25
CA ILE A 224 -7.38 -34.97 -7.75
C ILE A 224 -6.81 -36.37 -7.56
N TYR A 225 -7.10 -36.98 -6.40
CA TYR A 225 -6.66 -38.33 -6.07
C TYR A 225 -7.89 -39.20 -5.75
N ASP A 226 -7.80 -40.47 -6.11
CA ASP A 226 -8.78 -41.47 -5.73
C ASP A 226 -8.63 -41.90 -4.26
N GLU A 227 -7.41 -41.88 -3.74
CA GLU A 227 -7.06 -42.22 -2.37
C GLU A 227 -6.02 -41.25 -1.81
N MET A 228 -5.93 -41.17 -0.48
CA MET A 228 -4.96 -40.33 0.21
C MET A 228 -3.54 -40.70 -0.20
N PRO A 229 -2.70 -39.73 -0.61
CA PRO A 229 -1.29 -39.97 -0.89
C PRO A 229 -0.59 -40.63 0.30
N ALA A 230 0.26 -41.61 0.03
CA ALA A 230 0.98 -42.34 1.08
C ALA A 230 1.92 -41.45 1.90
N GLU A 231 2.44 -40.40 1.28
CA GLU A 231 3.32 -39.40 1.90
C GLU A 231 2.88 -38.00 1.55
N LEU A 232 2.85 -37.10 2.54
CA LEU A 232 2.59 -35.68 2.38
C LEU A 232 3.90 -34.89 2.32
N THR A 233 4.71 -35.19 1.31
CA THR A 233 5.94 -34.46 1.04
C THR A 233 5.80 -33.61 -0.21
N PRO A 234 6.55 -32.49 -0.34
CA PRO A 234 6.53 -31.66 -1.54
C PRO A 234 6.78 -32.47 -2.82
N GLU A 235 7.70 -33.43 -2.75
CA GLU A 235 8.11 -34.27 -3.88
C GLU A 235 6.99 -35.21 -4.32
N ALA A 236 6.13 -35.64 -3.41
CA ALA A 236 5.03 -36.54 -3.70
C ALA A 236 3.78 -35.81 -4.24
N VAL A 237 3.46 -34.63 -3.66
CA VAL A 237 2.18 -33.97 -3.94
C VAL A 237 2.31 -32.77 -4.88
N GLU A 238 3.42 -32.04 -4.89
CA GLU A 238 3.59 -30.83 -5.71
C GLU A 238 4.13 -31.17 -7.12
N GLN A 239 3.48 -32.09 -7.80
CA GLN A 239 3.78 -32.52 -9.17
C GLN A 239 2.49 -32.89 -9.91
N ASP A 240 2.53 -32.90 -11.24
CA ASP A 240 1.40 -33.20 -12.11
C ASP A 240 0.13 -32.38 -11.82
N LEU A 241 0.35 -31.10 -11.47
CA LEU A 241 -0.71 -30.19 -11.12
C LEU A 241 -1.49 -29.74 -12.36
N CYS A 242 -2.75 -29.43 -12.14
CA CYS A 242 -3.64 -28.80 -13.10
C CYS A 242 -3.75 -27.30 -12.75
N PHE A 243 -3.30 -26.44 -13.64
CA PHE A 243 -3.44 -24.98 -13.49
C PHE A 243 -4.92 -24.60 -13.42
N ILE A 244 -5.30 -23.77 -12.43
CA ILE A 244 -6.65 -23.20 -12.29
C ILE A 244 -6.66 -21.74 -12.73
N GLY A 245 -5.74 -20.91 -12.20
CA GLY A 245 -5.72 -19.50 -12.50
C GLY A 245 -4.66 -18.72 -11.74
N LEU A 246 -4.69 -17.40 -11.97
CA LEU A 246 -3.88 -16.39 -11.30
C LEU A 246 -4.78 -15.38 -10.60
N GLU A 247 -4.38 -14.94 -9.42
CA GLU A 247 -4.97 -13.79 -8.74
C GLU A 247 -3.91 -12.72 -8.52
N GLY A 248 -4.18 -11.52 -9.03
CA GLY A 248 -3.35 -10.33 -8.89
C GLY A 248 -3.90 -9.41 -7.81
N MET A 249 -3.07 -9.05 -6.84
CA MET A 249 -3.48 -8.25 -5.68
C MET A 249 -2.54 -7.07 -5.45
N ILE A 250 -3.07 -6.02 -4.86
CA ILE A 250 -2.34 -4.81 -4.49
C ILE A 250 -2.90 -4.25 -3.19
N ASP A 251 -2.11 -3.46 -2.49
CA ASP A 251 -2.61 -2.56 -1.44
C ASP A 251 -3.13 -1.28 -2.12
N PRO A 252 -4.46 -1.08 -2.24
CA PRO A 252 -5.01 -0.01 -3.06
C PRO A 252 -4.80 1.35 -2.42
N VAL A 253 -4.67 2.35 -3.27
CA VAL A 253 -4.64 3.76 -2.88
C VAL A 253 -5.93 4.13 -2.16
N ARG A 254 -5.84 4.99 -1.13
CA ARG A 254 -7.03 5.54 -0.48
C ARG A 254 -7.77 6.47 -1.43
N PRO A 255 -9.11 6.40 -1.53
CA PRO A 255 -9.89 7.21 -2.48
C PRO A 255 -9.66 8.72 -2.34
N GLU A 256 -9.44 9.20 -1.10
CA GLU A 256 -9.23 10.61 -0.78
C GLU A 256 -7.85 11.16 -1.15
N VAL A 257 -6.84 10.29 -1.30
CA VAL A 257 -5.44 10.71 -1.47
C VAL A 257 -5.22 11.41 -2.81
N LYS A 258 -5.79 10.91 -3.89
CA LYS A 258 -5.62 11.53 -5.22
C LYS A 258 -6.08 13.00 -5.23
N ALA A 259 -7.21 13.28 -4.59
CA ALA A 259 -7.72 14.65 -4.47
C ALA A 259 -6.85 15.50 -3.53
N ALA A 260 -6.29 14.90 -2.48
CA ALA A 260 -5.37 15.59 -1.57
C ALA A 260 -4.05 15.97 -2.27
N ILE A 261 -3.46 15.06 -3.06
CA ILE A 261 -2.25 15.31 -3.85
C ILE A 261 -2.51 16.45 -4.87
N ALA A 262 -3.64 16.44 -5.57
CA ALA A 262 -4.00 17.51 -6.50
C ALA A 262 -4.05 18.87 -5.80
N LYS A 263 -4.65 18.95 -4.59
CA LYS A 263 -4.67 20.17 -3.79
C LYS A 263 -3.28 20.63 -3.34
N CYS A 264 -2.38 19.70 -3.00
CA CYS A 264 -1.00 20.03 -2.69
C CYS A 264 -0.33 20.71 -3.89
N ASN A 265 -0.45 20.11 -5.08
CA ASN A 265 0.12 20.65 -6.32
C ASN A 265 -0.47 22.04 -6.66
N GLU A 266 -1.79 22.23 -6.53
CA GLU A 266 -2.45 23.54 -6.71
C GLU A 266 -1.93 24.60 -5.72
N ALA A 267 -1.59 24.20 -4.50
CA ALA A 267 -1.02 25.07 -3.48
C ALA A 267 0.49 25.32 -3.64
N GLY A 268 1.14 24.73 -4.65
CA GLY A 268 2.59 24.81 -4.83
C GLY A 268 3.38 23.96 -3.82
N ILE A 269 2.71 23.00 -3.15
CA ILE A 269 3.33 22.07 -2.22
C ILE A 269 3.65 20.77 -2.97
N ARG A 270 4.92 20.37 -2.95
CA ARG A 270 5.39 19.18 -3.66
C ARG A 270 5.23 17.94 -2.78
N PRO A 271 4.40 16.96 -3.17
CA PRO A 271 4.34 15.68 -2.49
C PRO A 271 5.48 14.76 -2.93
N ILE A 272 6.11 14.10 -1.96
CA ILE A 272 7.15 13.11 -2.15
C ILE A 272 6.71 11.82 -1.47
N MET A 273 6.82 10.69 -2.17
CA MET A 273 6.54 9.37 -1.62
C MET A 273 7.84 8.68 -1.20
N ILE A 274 7.85 8.14 0.02
CA ILE A 274 8.96 7.37 0.59
C ILE A 274 8.42 5.99 0.97
N THR A 275 9.11 4.91 0.55
CA THR A 275 8.62 3.56 0.80
C THR A 275 9.73 2.50 0.80
N GLY A 276 9.53 1.45 1.60
CA GLY A 276 10.35 0.23 1.54
C GLY A 276 10.03 -0.70 0.35
N ASP A 277 9.02 -0.39 -0.47
CA ASP A 277 8.60 -1.21 -1.61
C ASP A 277 9.61 -1.20 -2.77
N HIS A 278 9.42 -2.16 -3.70
CA HIS A 278 10.17 -2.19 -4.96
C HIS A 278 9.84 -0.95 -5.82
N ILE A 279 10.83 -0.48 -6.57
CA ILE A 279 10.72 0.74 -7.39
C ILE A 279 9.57 0.68 -8.40
N ASP A 280 9.29 -0.48 -8.98
CA ASP A 280 8.20 -0.64 -9.96
C ASP A 280 6.83 -0.43 -9.31
N THR A 281 6.62 -1.00 -8.11
CA THR A 281 5.39 -0.81 -7.32
C THR A 281 5.23 0.64 -6.90
N ALA A 282 6.31 1.24 -6.39
CA ALA A 282 6.32 2.64 -5.98
C ALA A 282 6.05 3.58 -7.17
N SER A 283 6.65 3.30 -8.33
CA SER A 283 6.44 4.10 -9.54
C SER A 283 5.01 4.00 -10.08
N ALA A 284 4.41 2.81 -10.06
CA ALA A 284 3.02 2.61 -10.50
C ALA A 284 2.05 3.43 -9.63
N ILE A 285 2.19 3.36 -8.30
CA ILE A 285 1.38 4.13 -7.35
C ILE A 285 1.67 5.63 -7.48
N GLY A 286 2.94 6.02 -7.64
CA GLY A 286 3.33 7.41 -7.85
C GLY A 286 2.68 8.04 -9.08
N ARG A 287 2.59 7.30 -10.19
CA ARG A 287 1.90 7.72 -11.41
C ARG A 287 0.38 7.79 -11.22
N GLU A 288 -0.21 6.79 -10.59
CA GLU A 288 -1.65 6.78 -10.29
C GLU A 288 -2.08 7.99 -9.46
N LEU A 289 -1.25 8.39 -8.49
CA LEU A 289 -1.48 9.53 -7.61
C LEU A 289 -1.14 10.89 -8.23
N GLY A 290 -0.38 10.93 -9.33
CA GLY A 290 0.12 12.16 -9.93
C GLY A 290 1.31 12.77 -9.15
N ILE A 291 2.04 11.95 -8.41
CA ILE A 291 3.33 12.30 -7.76
C ILE A 291 4.47 12.16 -8.77
N LEU A 292 4.38 11.17 -9.67
CA LEU A 292 5.27 10.99 -10.80
C LEU A 292 4.60 11.43 -12.09
N ASP A 293 5.32 12.22 -12.87
CA ASP A 293 4.99 12.68 -14.22
C ASP A 293 6.20 12.53 -15.15
N ASP A 294 6.18 13.18 -16.31
CA ASP A 294 7.28 13.14 -17.28
C ASP A 294 8.54 13.90 -16.82
N THR A 295 8.41 14.75 -15.80
CA THR A 295 9.50 15.59 -15.27
C THR A 295 10.09 15.06 -13.97
N HIS A 296 9.37 14.13 -13.30
CA HIS A 296 9.78 13.56 -12.03
C HIS A 296 9.98 12.05 -12.15
N HIS A 297 11.00 11.54 -11.46
CA HIS A 297 11.34 10.12 -11.48
C HIS A 297 11.45 9.51 -10.08
N ALA A 298 11.53 8.17 -10.06
CA ALA A 298 11.75 7.37 -8.86
C ALA A 298 13.20 6.90 -8.80
N ILE A 299 13.75 6.85 -7.57
CA ILE A 299 15.05 6.23 -7.30
C ILE A 299 14.97 5.23 -6.17
N THR A 300 15.96 4.34 -6.08
CA THR A 300 16.12 3.43 -4.94
C THR A 300 17.13 4.00 -3.93
N GLY A 301 17.06 3.51 -2.67
CA GLY A 301 18.06 3.84 -1.66
C GLY A 301 19.48 3.47 -2.07
N ALA A 302 19.67 2.40 -2.85
CA ALA A 302 20.98 2.04 -3.41
C ALA A 302 21.49 3.09 -4.39
N MET A 303 20.66 3.54 -5.34
CA MET A 303 21.02 4.61 -6.28
C MET A 303 21.32 5.92 -5.55
N LEU A 304 20.55 6.25 -4.50
CA LEU A 304 20.78 7.42 -3.67
C LEU A 304 22.15 7.37 -2.97
N ASN A 305 22.55 6.22 -2.46
CA ASN A 305 23.84 6.04 -1.79
C ASN A 305 25.05 6.10 -2.75
N GLU A 306 24.84 5.91 -4.06
CA GLU A 306 25.89 6.02 -5.10
C GLU A 306 26.07 7.46 -5.60
N MET A 307 25.11 8.36 -5.31
CA MET A 307 25.18 9.77 -5.70
C MET A 307 26.15 10.54 -4.79
N ASP A 308 26.95 11.41 -5.36
CA ASP A 308 27.66 12.44 -4.62
C ASP A 308 26.76 13.67 -4.35
N ASP A 309 27.20 14.55 -3.45
CA ASP A 309 26.42 15.73 -3.04
C ASP A 309 26.08 16.65 -4.23
N GLU A 310 26.97 16.79 -5.21
CA GLU A 310 26.77 17.65 -6.38
C GLU A 310 25.72 17.06 -7.33
N GLN A 311 25.72 15.74 -7.50
CA GLN A 311 24.71 15.02 -8.29
C GLN A 311 23.35 15.09 -7.59
N PHE A 312 23.32 14.86 -6.27
CA PHE A 312 22.10 14.93 -5.49
C PHE A 312 21.46 16.32 -5.52
N GLU A 313 22.23 17.40 -5.37
CA GLU A 313 21.73 18.77 -5.47
C GLU A 313 21.09 19.07 -6.83
N LYS A 314 21.58 18.49 -7.92
CA LYS A 314 21.01 18.66 -9.27
C LYS A 314 19.73 17.86 -9.48
N GLU A 315 19.66 16.67 -8.90
CA GLU A 315 18.58 15.71 -9.14
C GLU A 315 17.41 15.81 -8.14
N ILE A 316 17.66 16.37 -6.93
CA ILE A 316 16.68 16.38 -5.85
C ILE A 316 15.33 17.02 -6.23
N GLU A 317 15.35 18.01 -7.12
CA GLU A 317 14.13 18.66 -7.59
C GLU A 317 13.32 17.79 -8.55
N HIS A 318 13.93 16.77 -9.14
CA HIS A 318 13.29 15.84 -10.07
C HIS A 318 12.94 14.49 -9.45
N ILE A 319 13.40 14.21 -8.22
CA ILE A 319 13.10 12.96 -7.53
C ILE A 319 11.86 13.15 -6.66
N SER A 320 10.77 12.45 -6.97
CA SER A 320 9.51 12.50 -6.21
C SER A 320 9.13 11.17 -5.55
N VAL A 321 9.84 10.08 -5.84
CA VAL A 321 9.62 8.77 -5.22
C VAL A 321 10.94 8.15 -4.80
N TYR A 322 11.04 7.81 -3.51
CA TYR A 322 12.17 7.10 -2.92
C TYR A 322 11.71 5.69 -2.54
N ALA A 323 12.25 4.68 -3.22
CA ALA A 323 11.92 3.28 -3.07
C ALA A 323 13.05 2.51 -2.37
N ARG A 324 12.71 1.52 -1.56
CA ARG A 324 13.67 0.72 -0.77
C ARG A 324 14.63 1.58 0.08
N VAL A 325 14.09 2.56 0.76
CA VAL A 325 14.78 3.43 1.72
C VAL A 325 14.29 3.15 3.13
#